data_2a0c1f8ea2795aba522d9814ccea42f2
#
_entry.id   2a0c1f8ea2795aba522d9814ccea42f2
#
_cell.length_a   1.000
_cell.length_b   1.000
_cell.length_c   1.000
_cell.angle_alpha   90.00
_cell.angle_beta   90.00
_cell.angle_gamma   90.00
#
_symmetry.space_group_name_H-M   'P 1'
#
loop_
_entity.id
_entity.type
_entity.pdbx_description
1 polymer ?
#
loop_
_entity_poly.entity_id
_entity_poly.type
_entity_poly.pdbx_seq_one_letter_code
_entity_poly.pdbx_strand_id
1 'polypeptide(L)'
;LFKIPEPSWGVVGRWVFYMVRRGEIFNPQISDAMPIAHEVKIGWAFHYLIAVAWAVVFYIFFISYPLLDLSYRNGLLFGALTTIAPLFIFMPFTGQGVLARKTDMPYLTSLILLTRHSIFGLAMFEGFSWFH
;
A
#
# COMPACT_ATOMS: atom_id res chain seq x y z
N LEU A 1 -5.41 -8.15 25.20
CA LEU A 1 -5.98 -8.06 23.83
C LEU A 1 -4.86 -7.68 22.87
N PHE A 2 -4.56 -8.56 21.91
CA PHE A 2 -3.57 -8.30 20.88
C PHE A 2 -4.07 -7.15 19.99
N LYS A 3 -3.38 -6.03 20.02
CA LYS A 3 -3.68 -4.90 19.14
C LYS A 3 -3.00 -5.15 17.79
N ILE A 4 -3.80 -5.43 16.77
CA ILE A 4 -3.30 -5.62 15.41
C ILE A 4 -2.76 -4.27 14.91
N PRO A 5 -1.51 -4.20 14.41
CA PRO A 5 -0.99 -2.97 13.84
C PRO A 5 -1.86 -2.51 12.66
N GLU A 6 -2.36 -1.28 12.74
CA GLU A 6 -3.15 -0.66 11.68
C GLU A 6 -2.44 0.58 11.13
N PRO A 7 -2.55 0.86 9.82
CA PRO A 7 -2.01 2.09 9.27
C PRO A 7 -2.75 3.30 9.86
N SER A 8 -2.01 4.35 10.17
CA SER A 8 -2.63 5.64 10.51
C SER A 8 -3.02 6.36 9.23
N TRP A 9 -4.29 6.27 8.86
CA TRP A 9 -4.81 6.94 7.66
C TRP A 9 -4.72 8.46 7.74
N GLY A 10 -4.76 9.02 8.94
CA GLY A 10 -4.48 10.43 9.16
C GLY A 10 -3.05 10.81 8.77
N VAL A 11 -2.07 10.04 9.20
CA VAL A 11 -0.65 10.25 8.83
C VAL A 11 -0.43 10.08 7.33
N VAL A 12 -1.08 9.09 6.71
CA VAL A 12 -1.03 8.91 5.24
C VAL A 12 -1.57 10.16 4.53
N GLY A 13 -2.75 10.65 4.93
CA GLY A 13 -3.35 11.83 4.33
C GLY A 13 -2.54 13.09 4.56
N ARG A 14 -1.96 13.24 5.73
CA ARG A 14 -1.04 14.34 6.06
C ARG A 14 0.20 14.32 5.18
N TRP A 15 0.81 13.15 5.00
CA TRP A 15 1.95 12.96 4.11
C TRP A 15 1.60 13.32 2.65
N VAL A 16 0.45 12.86 2.14
CA VAL A 16 -0.03 13.22 0.79
C VAL A 16 -0.20 14.73 0.65
N PHE A 17 -0.80 15.38 1.65
CA PHE A 17 -0.98 16.84 1.64
C PHE A 17 0.34 17.59 1.55
N TYR A 18 1.32 17.24 2.39
CA TYR A 18 2.64 17.89 2.38
C TYR A 18 3.42 17.59 1.10
N MET A 19 3.30 16.38 0.57
CA MET A 19 3.89 16.02 -0.72
C MET A 19 3.35 16.90 -1.86
N VAL A 20 2.03 17.07 -1.95
CA VAL A 20 1.39 17.87 -3.00
C VAL A 20 1.65 19.36 -2.81
N ARG A 21 1.59 19.86 -1.57
CA ARG A 21 1.68 21.31 -1.27
C ARG A 21 3.11 21.82 -1.22
N ARG A 22 4.06 21.01 -0.79
CA ARG A 22 5.45 21.43 -0.53
C ARG A 22 6.50 20.60 -1.26
N GLY A 23 6.10 19.52 -1.96
CA GLY A 23 7.04 18.58 -2.57
C GLY A 23 7.82 17.73 -1.56
N GLU A 24 7.36 17.67 -0.32
CA GLU A 24 8.02 16.92 0.76
C GLU A 24 7.64 15.44 0.69
N ILE A 25 8.31 14.67 -0.15
CA ILE A 25 8.08 13.22 -0.29
C ILE A 25 8.72 12.48 0.89
N PHE A 26 9.97 12.80 1.22
CA PHE A 26 10.68 12.24 2.36
C PHE A 26 10.47 13.13 3.59
N ASN A 27 9.62 12.66 4.51
CA ASN A 27 9.30 13.38 5.74
C ASN A 27 9.19 12.39 6.90
N PRO A 28 10.32 11.96 7.49
CA PRO A 28 10.33 10.96 8.56
C PRO A 28 9.70 11.46 9.87
N GLN A 29 9.40 12.74 10.00
CA GLN A 29 8.74 13.36 11.15
C GLN A 29 7.27 13.72 10.87
N ILE A 30 6.68 13.17 9.80
CA ILE A 30 5.30 13.51 9.42
C ILE A 30 4.28 13.21 10.53
N SER A 31 4.53 12.21 11.36
CA SER A 31 3.67 11.86 12.49
C SER A 31 3.58 12.98 13.54
N ASP A 32 4.66 13.76 13.69
CA ASP A 32 4.76 14.87 14.65
C ASP A 32 4.31 16.21 14.04
N ALA A 33 4.10 16.24 12.73
CA ALA A 33 3.62 17.43 12.04
C ALA A 33 2.17 17.77 12.45
N MET A 34 1.83 19.05 12.32
CA MET A 34 0.48 19.52 12.67
C MET A 34 -0.59 18.77 11.85
N PRO A 35 -1.60 18.19 12.49
CA PRO A 35 -2.72 17.57 11.80
C PRO A 35 -3.43 18.55 10.86
N ILE A 36 -3.92 18.03 9.74
CA ILE A 36 -4.65 18.83 8.76
C ILE A 36 -6.12 18.41 8.72
N ALA A 37 -6.98 19.32 8.22
CA ALA A 37 -8.39 19.02 8.05
C ALA A 37 -8.59 17.84 7.07
N HIS A 38 -9.46 16.91 7.42
CA HIS A 38 -9.84 15.76 6.60
C HIS A 38 -8.71 14.79 6.23
N GLU A 39 -7.61 14.78 6.98
CA GLU A 39 -6.44 13.93 6.69
C GLU A 39 -6.78 12.43 6.54
N VAL A 40 -7.71 11.91 7.35
CA VAL A 40 -8.17 10.52 7.24
C VAL A 40 -8.85 10.26 5.90
N LYS A 41 -9.70 11.18 5.43
CA LYS A 41 -10.38 11.06 4.13
C LYS A 41 -9.38 11.12 2.97
N ILE A 42 -8.39 12.01 3.06
CA ILE A 42 -7.31 12.12 2.07
C ILE A 42 -6.49 10.83 2.04
N GLY A 43 -6.15 10.27 3.19
CA GLY A 43 -5.43 9.00 3.29
C GLY A 43 -6.17 7.85 2.64
N TRP A 44 -7.47 7.71 2.89
CA TRP A 44 -8.30 6.70 2.26
C TRP A 44 -8.46 6.91 0.75
N ALA A 45 -8.67 8.13 0.30
CA ALA A 45 -8.75 8.45 -1.12
C ALA A 45 -7.45 8.09 -1.85
N PHE A 46 -6.31 8.41 -1.25
CA PHE A 46 -5.00 8.04 -1.78
C PHE A 46 -4.83 6.51 -1.84
N HIS A 47 -5.24 5.80 -0.79
CA HIS A 47 -5.18 4.34 -0.76
C HIS A 47 -5.98 3.70 -1.89
N TYR A 48 -7.22 4.15 -2.12
CA TYR A 48 -8.04 3.67 -3.23
C TYR A 48 -7.44 4.02 -4.59
N LEU A 49 -6.87 5.21 -4.75
CA LEU A 49 -6.19 5.61 -5.98
C LEU A 49 -5.03 4.67 -6.31
N ILE A 50 -4.21 4.34 -5.31
CA ILE A 50 -3.09 3.38 -5.47
C ILE A 50 -3.61 1.98 -5.78
N ALA A 51 -4.71 1.55 -5.15
CA ALA A 51 -5.32 0.25 -5.44
C ALA A 51 -5.80 0.17 -6.91
N VAL A 52 -6.44 1.22 -7.42
CA VAL A 52 -6.83 1.31 -8.83
C VAL A 52 -5.61 1.31 -9.76
N ALA A 53 -4.55 2.04 -9.40
CA ALA A 53 -3.31 2.04 -10.18
C ALA A 53 -2.70 0.62 -10.28
N TRP A 54 -2.66 -0.13 -9.17
CA TRP A 54 -2.21 -1.52 -9.17
C TRP A 54 -3.12 -2.44 -9.99
N ALA A 55 -4.44 -2.22 -9.98
CA ALA A 55 -5.37 -2.99 -10.81
C ALA A 55 -5.14 -2.73 -12.31
N VAL A 56 -4.81 -1.49 -12.69
CA VAL A 56 -4.43 -1.15 -14.07
C VAL A 56 -3.12 -1.85 -14.46
N VAL A 57 -2.12 -1.85 -13.58
CA VAL A 57 -0.86 -2.55 -13.81
C VAL A 57 -1.11 -4.05 -13.97
N PHE A 58 -1.92 -4.64 -13.11
CA PHE A 58 -2.32 -6.04 -13.20
C PHE A 58 -2.99 -6.34 -14.56
N TYR A 59 -3.95 -5.52 -14.96
CA TYR A 59 -4.62 -5.65 -16.26
C TYR A 59 -3.64 -5.61 -17.42
N ILE A 60 -2.69 -4.69 -17.41
CA ILE A 60 -1.69 -4.57 -18.46
C ILE A 60 -0.85 -5.87 -18.57
N PHE A 61 -0.34 -6.37 -17.45
CA PHE A 61 0.58 -7.53 -17.44
C PHE A 61 -0.09 -8.87 -17.70
N PHE A 62 -1.35 -9.05 -17.29
CA PHE A 62 -2.02 -10.36 -17.36
C PHE A 62 -3.08 -10.45 -18.45
N ILE A 63 -3.64 -9.34 -18.86
CA ILE A 63 -4.78 -9.32 -19.79
C ILE A 63 -4.39 -8.68 -21.13
N SER A 64 -3.91 -7.44 -21.09
CA SER A 64 -3.62 -6.66 -22.31
C SER A 64 -2.36 -7.15 -23.03
N TYR A 65 -1.31 -7.44 -22.24
CA TYR A 65 -0.06 -8.01 -22.72
C TYR A 65 0.28 -9.22 -21.84
N PRO A 66 -0.27 -10.41 -22.13
CA PRO A 66 -0.16 -11.57 -21.22
C PRO A 66 1.27 -12.09 -21.15
N LEU A 67 2.11 -11.39 -20.40
CA LEU A 67 3.50 -11.78 -20.12
C LEU A 67 3.56 -12.96 -19.14
N LEU A 68 2.51 -13.13 -18.34
CA LEU A 68 2.35 -14.20 -17.36
C LEU A 68 0.95 -14.78 -17.43
N ASP A 69 0.82 -16.06 -17.10
CA ASP A 69 -0.48 -16.72 -17.05
C ASP A 69 -1.37 -16.08 -15.96
N LEU A 70 -2.63 -15.86 -16.30
CA LEU A 70 -3.65 -15.48 -15.32
C LEU A 70 -3.96 -16.69 -14.45
N SER A 71 -3.38 -16.76 -13.26
CA SER A 71 -3.48 -17.87 -12.32
C SER A 71 -3.48 -17.41 -10.87
N TYR A 72 -4.00 -18.23 -9.96
CA TYR A 72 -3.94 -17.96 -8.51
C TYR A 72 -2.52 -17.69 -8.02
N ARG A 73 -1.56 -18.49 -8.48
CA ARG A 73 -0.16 -18.32 -8.12
C ARG A 73 0.36 -16.94 -8.50
N ASN A 74 0.12 -16.53 -9.73
CA ASN A 74 0.61 -15.25 -10.24
C ASN A 74 -0.16 -14.07 -9.65
N GLY A 75 -1.45 -14.21 -9.37
CA GLY A 75 -2.22 -13.23 -8.60
C GLY A 75 -1.65 -13.04 -7.19
N LEU A 76 -1.38 -14.14 -6.49
CA LEU A 76 -0.77 -14.11 -5.15
C LEU A 76 0.61 -13.44 -5.18
N LEU A 77 1.47 -13.83 -6.13
CA LEU A 77 2.82 -13.25 -6.26
C LEU A 77 2.77 -11.76 -6.62
N PHE A 78 1.87 -11.37 -7.51
CA PHE A 78 1.69 -9.96 -7.85
C PHE A 78 1.28 -9.15 -6.61
N GLY A 79 0.29 -9.62 -5.84
CA GLY A 79 -0.11 -8.99 -4.60
C GLY A 79 1.05 -8.89 -3.61
N ALA A 80 1.80 -9.97 -3.43
CA ALA A 80 3.00 -9.95 -2.57
C ALA A 80 4.04 -8.91 -3.03
N LEU A 81 4.28 -8.78 -4.33
CA LEU A 81 5.20 -7.79 -4.88
C LEU A 81 4.74 -6.35 -4.63
N THR A 82 3.44 -6.08 -4.60
CA THR A 82 2.94 -4.72 -4.31
C THR A 82 3.27 -4.24 -2.90
N THR A 83 3.65 -5.15 -1.96
CA THR A 83 4.12 -4.77 -0.63
C THR A 83 5.47 -4.03 -0.64
N ILE A 84 6.20 -4.08 -1.75
CA ILE A 84 7.45 -3.31 -1.89
C ILE A 84 7.16 -1.81 -1.70
N ALA A 85 6.05 -1.32 -2.22
CA ALA A 85 5.68 0.09 -2.10
C ALA A 85 5.52 0.55 -0.64
N PRO A 86 4.67 -0.06 0.21
CA PRO A 86 4.57 0.35 1.60
C PRO A 86 5.82 0.05 2.43
N LEU A 87 6.48 -1.09 2.26
CA LEU A 87 7.58 -1.51 3.12
C LEU A 87 8.91 -0.82 2.81
N PHE A 88 9.18 -0.46 1.57
CA PHE A 88 10.46 0.10 1.13
C PHE A 88 10.38 1.55 0.67
N ILE A 89 9.20 2.09 0.43
CA ILE A 89 9.02 3.48 0.01
C ILE A 89 8.24 4.25 1.08
N PHE A 90 6.98 3.92 1.30
CA PHE A 90 6.12 4.69 2.19
C PHE A 90 6.62 4.72 3.64
N MET A 91 6.90 3.55 4.23
CA MET A 91 7.33 3.47 5.63
C MET A 91 8.64 4.19 5.91
N PRO A 92 9.73 4.01 5.10
CA PRO A 92 10.93 4.79 5.29
C PRO A 92 10.69 6.30 5.13
N PHE A 93 9.88 6.71 4.17
CA PHE A 93 9.61 8.11 3.88
C PHE A 93 8.78 8.81 4.97
N THR A 94 8.04 8.04 5.75
CA THR A 94 7.21 8.53 6.86
C THR A 94 7.81 8.25 8.24
N GLY A 95 9.06 7.81 8.31
CA GLY A 95 9.78 7.60 9.56
C GLY A 95 9.58 6.25 10.23
N GLN A 96 8.85 5.32 9.62
CA GLN A 96 8.62 3.97 10.17
C GLN A 96 9.75 2.98 9.86
N GLY A 97 10.69 3.39 9.02
CA GLY A 97 11.84 2.60 8.60
C GLY A 97 11.52 1.51 7.57
N VAL A 98 12.55 1.05 6.89
CA VAL A 98 12.46 -0.07 5.94
C VAL A 98 11.95 -1.32 6.67
N LEU A 99 10.99 -2.04 6.08
CA LEU A 99 10.36 -3.22 6.67
C LEU A 99 9.76 -2.94 8.05
N ALA A 100 9.20 -1.75 8.24
CA ALA A 100 8.59 -1.32 9.50
C ALA A 100 9.52 -1.37 10.72
N ARG A 101 10.84 -1.33 10.54
CA ARG A 101 11.85 -1.55 11.62
C ARG A 101 11.73 -0.60 12.79
N LYS A 102 11.16 0.57 12.60
CA LYS A 102 10.97 1.57 13.64
C LYS A 102 9.57 1.56 14.26
N THR A 103 8.75 0.56 13.94
CA THR A 103 7.46 0.33 14.58
C THR A 103 7.60 -0.61 15.78
N ASP A 104 6.58 -0.65 16.65
CA ASP A 104 6.61 -1.48 17.85
C ASP A 104 6.67 -2.98 17.55
N MET A 105 6.09 -3.42 16.42
CA MET A 105 6.02 -4.82 16.02
C MET A 105 6.40 -4.98 14.54
N PRO A 106 7.68 -4.83 14.17
CA PRO A 106 8.09 -4.76 12.77
C PRO A 106 7.78 -6.04 11.96
N TYR A 107 8.03 -7.20 12.52
CA TYR A 107 7.74 -8.47 11.85
C TYR A 107 6.24 -8.70 11.65
N LEU A 108 5.43 -8.42 12.67
CA LEU A 108 3.98 -8.57 12.58
C LEU A 108 3.39 -7.57 11.58
N THR A 109 3.85 -6.32 11.60
CA THR A 109 3.43 -5.28 10.65
C THR A 109 3.74 -5.69 9.22
N SER A 110 4.95 -6.15 8.95
CA SER A 110 5.37 -6.61 7.62
C SER A 110 4.57 -7.83 7.17
N LEU A 111 4.33 -8.80 8.06
CA LEU A 111 3.55 -9.99 7.74
C LEU A 111 2.09 -9.67 7.44
N ILE A 112 1.47 -8.77 8.21
CA ILE A 112 0.09 -8.33 7.97
C ILE A 112 -0.02 -7.61 6.63
N LEU A 113 0.92 -6.73 6.30
CA LEU A 113 0.95 -6.05 5.01
C LEU A 113 1.11 -7.05 3.86
N LEU A 114 2.05 -7.98 3.96
CA LEU A 114 2.24 -9.03 2.96
C LEU A 114 0.95 -9.84 2.76
N THR A 115 0.30 -10.26 3.83
CA THR A 115 -0.95 -11.03 3.78
C THR A 115 -2.07 -10.24 3.12
N ARG A 116 -2.30 -8.99 3.54
CA ARG A 116 -3.34 -8.12 2.97
C ARG A 116 -3.13 -7.87 1.48
N HIS A 117 -1.91 -7.59 1.07
CA HIS A 117 -1.57 -7.37 -0.34
C HIS A 117 -1.66 -8.65 -1.18
N SER A 118 -1.29 -9.80 -0.62
CA SER A 118 -1.47 -11.10 -1.28
C SER A 118 -2.94 -11.42 -1.52
N ILE A 119 -3.80 -11.16 -0.52
CA ILE A 119 -5.27 -11.28 -0.66
C ILE A 119 -5.78 -10.31 -1.73
N PHE A 120 -5.28 -9.09 -1.77
CA PHE A 120 -5.63 -8.12 -2.82
C PHE A 120 -5.26 -8.63 -4.22
N GLY A 121 -4.09 -9.23 -4.38
CA GLY A 121 -3.66 -9.87 -5.64
C GLY A 121 -4.56 -11.02 -6.06
N LEU A 122 -5.01 -11.85 -5.12
CA LEU A 122 -6.00 -12.92 -5.38
C LEU A 122 -7.36 -12.35 -5.77
N ALA A 123 -7.80 -11.29 -5.10
CA ALA A 123 -9.06 -10.63 -5.42
C ALA A 123 -9.04 -10.02 -6.84
N MET A 124 -7.91 -9.45 -7.26
CA MET A 124 -7.73 -8.98 -8.64
C MET A 124 -7.79 -10.15 -9.63
N PHE A 125 -7.09 -11.25 -9.34
CA PHE A 125 -7.16 -12.45 -10.17
C PHE A 125 -8.61 -12.92 -10.34
N GLU A 126 -9.35 -13.10 -9.24
CA GLU A 126 -10.76 -13.50 -9.29
C GLU A 126 -11.59 -12.52 -10.11
N GLY A 127 -11.49 -11.22 -9.81
CA GLY A 127 -12.27 -10.19 -10.50
C GLY A 127 -12.03 -10.19 -12.02
N PHE A 128 -10.79 -10.26 -12.45
CA PHE A 128 -10.47 -10.28 -13.89
C PHE A 128 -10.78 -11.62 -14.57
N SER A 129 -10.67 -12.74 -13.87
CA SER A 129 -10.99 -14.05 -14.43
C SER A 129 -12.49 -14.22 -14.75
N TRP A 130 -13.38 -13.47 -14.06
CA TRP A 130 -14.81 -13.50 -14.34
C TRP A 130 -15.19 -12.82 -15.67
N PHE A 131 -14.34 -11.94 -16.18
CA PHE A 131 -14.58 -11.19 -17.42
C PHE A 131 -13.73 -11.70 -18.60
N HIS A 132 -12.93 -12.70 -18.37
CA HIS A 132 -12.04 -13.35 -19.35
C HIS A 132 -12.09 -14.87 -19.24
#